data_28b7edd2bd66bf69140021bcecbe5c24
#
_entry.id   28b7edd2bd66bf69140021bcecbe5c24
#
_cell.length_a   1.000
_cell.length_b   1.000
_cell.length_c   1.000
_cell.angle_alpha   90.00
_cell.angle_beta   90.00
_cell.angle_gamma   90.00
#
_symmetry.space_group_name_H-M   'P 1'
#
loop_
_entity.id
_entity.type
_entity.pdbx_description
1 polymer ?
#
loop_
_entity_poly.entity_id
_entity_poly.type
_entity_poly.pdbx_seq_one_letter_code
_entity_poly.pdbx_strand_id
1 'polypeptide(L)'
;MNTPFDKNVNMAATHAKYLSVWDIRAYYGESYIVQGVSFDIHEGEILALLGRNGAGKTSTLRTIARLDNPDLRHGEIWLDHQPLHEMRAHQAASAGIALVPEDRRIIPGLTVEENLQLAQIAPPKGWSLERIYELFPRLGERRKQEGVTLSGGEQQMLAIARALARDIKVLLLDEPYEGLAPVIVQEIAKTLNIIRDQGITTVIVEQNAVAALKLADRAVILDTGSVVFDGSAAEVLDDAELRAKYLAI
;
A
#
# COMPACT_ATOMS: atom_id res chain seq x y z
N MET A 1 20.31 -17.65 -25.37
CA MET A 1 20.77 -16.39 -25.95
C MET A 1 19.81 -15.31 -25.45
N ASN A 2 20.27 -14.57 -24.45
CA ASN A 2 19.47 -13.49 -23.84
C ASN A 2 19.47 -12.31 -24.80
N THR A 3 18.31 -11.92 -25.31
CA THR A 3 18.13 -10.63 -25.94
C THR A 3 18.22 -9.55 -24.86
N PRO A 4 19.14 -8.61 -24.94
CA PRO A 4 19.14 -7.46 -24.03
C PRO A 4 17.93 -6.62 -24.38
N PHE A 5 17.09 -6.34 -23.39
CA PHE A 5 16.05 -5.32 -23.49
C PHE A 5 16.70 -4.01 -23.92
N ASP A 6 16.23 -3.49 -25.04
CA ASP A 6 16.77 -2.31 -25.71
C ASP A 6 16.60 -1.11 -24.76
N LYS A 7 17.73 -0.55 -24.26
CA LYS A 7 17.77 0.61 -23.37
C LYS A 7 17.20 1.90 -24.00
N ASN A 8 16.67 1.82 -25.22
CA ASN A 8 16.05 2.89 -25.99
C ASN A 8 14.55 2.73 -26.20
N VAL A 9 13.84 1.91 -25.42
CA VAL A 9 12.39 2.00 -25.37
C VAL A 9 12.06 3.35 -24.76
N ASN A 10 11.63 4.24 -25.64
CA ASN A 10 11.23 5.61 -25.38
C ASN A 10 10.19 5.62 -24.23
N MET A 11 10.62 5.86 -22.99
CA MET A 11 9.77 5.88 -21.78
C MET A 11 8.65 6.93 -21.87
N ALA A 12 8.71 7.83 -22.85
CA ALA A 12 7.66 8.79 -23.16
C ALA A 12 6.39 8.18 -23.80
N ALA A 13 6.39 6.91 -24.21
CA ALA A 13 5.27 6.28 -24.91
C ALA A 13 4.43 5.31 -24.06
N THR A 14 4.73 5.16 -22.76
CA THR A 14 3.97 4.30 -21.84
C THR A 14 3.17 5.15 -20.84
N HIS A 15 2.35 6.04 -21.31
CA HIS A 15 1.48 6.93 -20.51
C HIS A 15 0.30 6.24 -19.79
N ALA A 16 0.43 4.99 -19.39
CA ALA A 16 -0.60 4.29 -18.64
C ALA A 16 -0.18 3.89 -17.21
N LYS A 17 1.08 4.07 -16.83
CA LYS A 17 1.63 3.56 -15.57
C LYS A 17 1.90 4.70 -14.60
N TYR A 18 1.25 4.65 -13.43
CA TYR A 18 1.35 5.70 -12.42
C TYR A 18 2.41 5.40 -11.36
N LEU A 19 2.43 4.16 -10.83
CA LEU A 19 3.53 3.64 -10.03
C LEU A 19 4.18 2.48 -10.79
N SER A 20 5.47 2.59 -11.07
CA SER A 20 6.24 1.53 -11.74
C SER A 20 7.34 1.02 -10.81
N VAL A 21 7.38 -0.28 -10.64
CA VAL A 21 8.38 -1.02 -9.87
C VAL A 21 9.10 -1.94 -10.84
N TRP A 22 10.43 -1.81 -10.96
CA TRP A 22 11.19 -2.57 -11.94
C TRP A 22 12.44 -3.21 -11.32
N ASP A 23 12.52 -4.55 -11.40
CA ASP A 23 13.63 -5.41 -10.94
C ASP A 23 14.17 -5.02 -9.56
N ILE A 24 13.27 -4.65 -8.62
CA ILE A 24 13.72 -4.25 -7.28
C ILE A 24 14.29 -5.45 -6.53
N ARG A 25 15.48 -5.25 -5.94
CA ARG A 25 16.18 -6.23 -5.13
C ARG A 25 16.53 -5.62 -3.78
N ALA A 26 15.92 -6.15 -2.72
CA ALA A 26 16.05 -5.56 -1.39
C ALA A 26 16.44 -6.59 -0.33
N TYR A 27 17.19 -6.12 0.67
CA TYR A 27 17.90 -6.95 1.63
C TYR A 27 17.70 -6.48 3.06
N TYR A 28 17.59 -7.41 4.00
CA TYR A 28 17.82 -7.18 5.42
C TYR A 28 19.23 -7.67 5.77
N GLY A 29 20.20 -6.75 5.93
CA GLY A 29 21.60 -7.15 6.00
C GLY A 29 22.02 -7.94 4.76
N GLU A 30 22.41 -9.20 4.93
CA GLU A 30 22.76 -10.10 3.82
C GLU A 30 21.58 -10.97 3.33
N SER A 31 20.42 -10.90 3.98
CA SER A 31 19.26 -11.70 3.60
C SER A 31 18.53 -11.07 2.41
N TYR A 32 18.56 -11.75 1.27
CA TYR A 32 17.90 -11.33 0.01
C TYR A 32 16.41 -11.70 0.05
N ILE A 33 15.54 -10.73 0.30
CA ILE A 33 14.12 -10.97 0.53
C ILE A 33 13.24 -10.57 -0.67
N VAL A 34 13.54 -9.44 -1.32
CA VAL A 34 12.82 -9.01 -2.55
C VAL A 34 13.74 -9.32 -3.72
N GLN A 35 13.30 -10.22 -4.61
CA GLN A 35 14.18 -10.91 -5.54
C GLN A 35 13.83 -10.60 -7.01
N GLY A 36 13.98 -9.33 -7.41
CA GLY A 36 13.71 -8.92 -8.79
C GLY A 36 12.23 -8.69 -9.06
N VAL A 37 11.51 -8.15 -8.09
CA VAL A 37 10.08 -7.86 -8.22
C VAL A 37 9.87 -6.72 -9.21
N SER A 38 8.96 -6.96 -10.17
CA SER A 38 8.54 -5.97 -11.17
C SER A 38 7.03 -6.02 -11.35
N PHE A 39 6.37 -4.86 -11.29
CA PHE A 39 4.97 -4.65 -11.64
C PHE A 39 4.69 -3.16 -11.81
N ASP A 40 3.57 -2.86 -12.45
CA ASP A 40 3.10 -1.49 -12.64
C ASP A 40 1.69 -1.33 -12.08
N ILE A 41 1.33 -0.11 -11.70
CA ILE A 41 -0.02 0.22 -11.21
C ILE A 41 -0.51 1.46 -11.94
N HIS A 42 -1.80 1.46 -12.34
CA HIS A 42 -2.45 2.61 -12.96
C HIS A 42 -2.96 3.60 -11.92
N GLU A 43 -3.15 4.84 -12.31
CA GLU A 43 -3.75 5.85 -11.43
C GLU A 43 -5.16 5.43 -11.01
N GLY A 44 -5.45 5.53 -9.71
CA GLY A 44 -6.74 5.13 -9.13
C GLY A 44 -7.01 3.62 -9.11
N GLU A 45 -6.03 2.77 -9.44
CA GLU A 45 -6.15 1.32 -9.34
C GLU A 45 -5.97 0.83 -7.90
N ILE A 46 -6.70 -0.21 -7.52
CA ILE A 46 -6.44 -0.98 -6.30
C ILE A 46 -5.75 -2.28 -6.71
N LEU A 47 -4.50 -2.44 -6.31
CA LEU A 47 -3.70 -3.64 -6.53
C LEU A 47 -3.61 -4.49 -5.26
N ALA A 48 -3.97 -5.77 -5.33
CA ALA A 48 -3.71 -6.74 -4.27
C ALA A 48 -2.32 -7.38 -4.47
N LEU A 49 -1.42 -7.18 -3.52
CA LEU A 49 -0.12 -7.84 -3.48
C LEU A 49 -0.22 -9.05 -2.54
N LEU A 50 -0.31 -10.24 -3.10
CA LEU A 50 -0.66 -11.48 -2.41
C LEU A 50 0.53 -12.44 -2.35
N GLY A 51 0.39 -13.50 -1.56
CA GLY A 51 1.39 -14.55 -1.39
C GLY A 51 1.40 -15.09 0.04
N ARG A 52 2.07 -16.22 0.24
CA ARG A 52 2.20 -16.84 1.56
C ARG A 52 3.02 -15.98 2.52
N ASN A 53 3.00 -16.35 3.81
CA ASN A 53 3.86 -15.70 4.80
C ASN A 53 5.33 -15.90 4.43
N GLY A 54 6.12 -14.83 4.52
CA GLY A 54 7.50 -14.84 4.09
C GLY A 54 7.74 -14.63 2.57
N ALA A 55 6.68 -14.49 1.76
CA ALA A 55 6.83 -14.25 0.32
C ALA A 55 7.44 -12.88 -0.07
N GLY A 56 7.64 -11.97 0.90
CA GLY A 56 8.26 -10.67 0.65
C GLY A 56 7.27 -9.51 0.49
N LYS A 57 5.98 -9.69 0.74
CA LYS A 57 4.92 -8.67 0.57
C LYS A 57 5.20 -7.37 1.33
N THR A 58 5.27 -7.44 2.67
CA THR A 58 5.59 -6.30 3.55
C THR A 58 6.93 -5.66 3.18
N SER A 59 7.93 -6.49 2.86
CA SER A 59 9.26 -6.02 2.44
C SER A 59 9.17 -5.22 1.13
N THR A 60 8.35 -5.66 0.17
CA THR A 60 8.09 -4.94 -1.07
C THR A 60 7.42 -3.60 -0.80
N LEU A 61 6.37 -3.53 0.06
CA LEU A 61 5.75 -2.25 0.45
C LEU A 61 6.74 -1.30 1.11
N ARG A 62 7.56 -1.81 2.04
CA ARG A 62 8.60 -1.00 2.72
C ARG A 62 9.64 -0.48 1.75
N THR A 63 10.02 -1.28 0.77
CA THR A 63 10.95 -0.86 -0.30
C THR A 63 10.35 0.25 -1.15
N ILE A 64 9.06 0.15 -1.54
CA ILE A 64 8.34 1.20 -2.28
C ILE A 64 8.24 2.48 -1.45
N ALA A 65 7.94 2.37 -0.15
CA ALA A 65 7.91 3.51 0.77
C ALA A 65 9.30 4.08 1.09
N ARG A 66 10.37 3.50 0.54
CA ARG A 66 11.77 3.93 0.73
C ARG A 66 12.22 3.91 2.19
N LEU A 67 11.67 2.99 3.01
CA LEU A 67 12.17 2.81 4.36
C LEU A 67 13.60 2.27 4.34
N ASP A 68 14.40 2.60 5.36
CA ASP A 68 15.81 2.20 5.45
C ASP A 68 16.01 0.66 5.49
N ASN A 69 14.95 -0.06 5.90
CA ASN A 69 14.94 -1.52 5.93
C ASN A 69 13.63 -2.07 5.34
N PRO A 70 13.71 -2.94 4.33
CA PRO A 70 14.92 -3.49 3.69
C PRO A 70 15.67 -2.46 2.81
N ASP A 71 16.97 -2.68 2.64
CA ASP A 71 17.85 -1.86 1.81
C ASP A 71 17.66 -2.21 0.31
N LEU A 72 17.22 -1.27 -0.49
CA LEU A 72 17.12 -1.40 -1.94
C LEU A 72 18.51 -1.27 -2.57
N ARG A 73 19.06 -2.40 -3.05
CA ARG A 73 20.39 -2.44 -3.67
C ARG A 73 20.37 -2.45 -5.20
N HIS A 74 19.21 -2.75 -5.81
CA HIS A 74 19.05 -2.78 -7.26
C HIS A 74 17.61 -2.51 -7.65
N GLY A 75 17.40 -2.04 -8.89
CA GLY A 75 16.09 -1.78 -9.47
C GLY A 75 15.63 -0.34 -9.31
N GLU A 76 14.50 -0.05 -9.91
CA GLU A 76 13.95 1.30 -10.01
C GLU A 76 12.51 1.34 -9.54
N ILE A 77 12.13 2.44 -8.91
CA ILE A 77 10.75 2.73 -8.49
C ILE A 77 10.43 4.13 -8.97
N TRP A 78 9.36 4.25 -9.74
CA TRP A 78 8.92 5.51 -10.31
C TRP A 78 7.48 5.82 -9.90
N LEU A 79 7.21 7.02 -9.45
CA LEU A 79 5.86 7.56 -9.26
C LEU A 79 5.66 8.65 -10.30
N ASP A 80 4.82 8.37 -11.30
CA ASP A 80 4.71 9.21 -12.48
C ASP A 80 6.11 9.40 -13.13
N HIS A 81 6.67 10.59 -13.10
CA HIS A 81 8.02 10.88 -13.61
C HIS A 81 9.07 11.06 -12.51
N GLN A 82 8.74 10.75 -11.24
CA GLN A 82 9.63 10.97 -10.11
C GLN A 82 10.37 9.67 -9.73
N PRO A 83 11.71 9.66 -9.71
CA PRO A 83 12.51 8.49 -9.36
C PRO A 83 12.53 8.29 -7.84
N LEU A 84 11.56 7.53 -7.30
CA LEU A 84 11.50 7.26 -5.86
C LEU A 84 12.71 6.50 -5.34
N HIS A 85 13.34 5.64 -6.18
CA HIS A 85 14.52 4.85 -5.80
C HIS A 85 15.73 5.72 -5.41
N GLU A 86 15.77 6.96 -5.85
CA GLU A 86 16.81 7.94 -5.47
C GLU A 86 16.48 8.73 -4.20
N MET A 87 15.22 8.59 -3.70
CA MET A 87 14.71 9.36 -2.57
C MET A 87 14.93 8.64 -1.23
N ARG A 88 15.02 9.45 -0.15
CA ARG A 88 14.87 8.96 1.23
C ARG A 88 13.38 8.85 1.59
N ALA A 89 13.04 8.10 2.65
CA ALA A 89 11.67 7.86 3.08
C ALA A 89 10.82 9.15 3.22
N HIS A 90 11.37 10.20 3.83
CA HIS A 90 10.63 11.47 4.00
C HIS A 90 10.38 12.20 2.66
N GLN A 91 11.27 12.04 1.67
CA GLN A 91 11.09 12.60 0.33
C GLN A 91 10.04 11.82 -0.46
N ALA A 92 10.07 10.48 -0.40
CA ALA A 92 9.02 9.63 -0.98
C ALA A 92 7.63 9.93 -0.37
N ALA A 93 7.58 10.13 0.96
CA ALA A 93 6.37 10.57 1.64
C ALA A 93 5.88 11.95 1.17
N SER A 94 6.80 12.90 0.90
CA SER A 94 6.46 14.22 0.35
C SER A 94 6.08 14.17 -1.13
N ALA A 95 6.56 13.17 -1.88
CA ALA A 95 6.15 12.91 -3.26
C ALA A 95 4.74 12.30 -3.37
N GLY A 96 4.16 11.85 -2.25
CA GLY A 96 2.79 11.33 -2.18
C GLY A 96 2.68 9.84 -1.83
N ILE A 97 3.74 9.18 -1.34
CA ILE A 97 3.66 7.80 -0.85
C ILE A 97 3.27 7.79 0.63
N ALA A 98 2.23 7.06 0.99
CA ALA A 98 1.88 6.81 2.38
C ALA A 98 1.83 5.29 2.65
N LEU A 99 2.49 4.86 3.73
CA LEU A 99 2.43 3.49 4.22
C LEU A 99 1.67 3.44 5.55
N VAL A 100 0.62 2.64 5.59
CA VAL A 100 -0.09 2.24 6.81
C VAL A 100 0.39 0.83 7.16
N PRO A 101 1.24 0.67 8.18
CA PRO A 101 1.76 -0.63 8.57
C PRO A 101 0.72 -1.42 9.39
N GLU A 102 0.91 -2.73 9.51
CA GLU A 102 0.10 -3.68 10.28
C GLU A 102 -0.12 -3.23 11.73
N ASP A 103 0.92 -2.69 12.39
CA ASP A 103 0.87 -2.20 13.76
C ASP A 103 0.17 -0.82 13.92
N ARG A 104 -0.40 -0.27 12.83
CA ARG A 104 -1.18 0.98 12.75
C ARG A 104 -0.43 2.23 13.22
N ARG A 105 0.54 2.11 14.09
CA ARG A 105 1.36 3.17 14.67
C ARG A 105 0.57 4.37 15.18
N ILE A 106 -0.51 4.10 15.93
CA ILE A 106 -1.23 5.15 16.63
C ILE A 106 -0.31 5.76 17.68
N ILE A 107 -0.24 7.08 17.73
CA ILE A 107 0.68 7.78 18.62
C ILE A 107 0.09 7.81 20.02
N PRO A 108 0.73 7.17 21.02
CA PRO A 108 0.25 7.16 22.39
C PRO A 108 0.22 8.58 22.99
N GLY A 109 -0.72 8.82 23.91
CA GLY A 109 -0.88 10.10 24.59
C GLY A 109 -1.50 11.20 23.73
N LEU A 110 -1.78 10.93 22.43
CA LEU A 110 -2.48 11.87 21.56
C LEU A 110 -3.93 11.43 21.33
N THR A 111 -4.83 12.39 21.33
CA THR A 111 -6.22 12.21 20.90
C THR A 111 -6.32 11.88 19.41
N VAL A 112 -7.50 11.43 18.96
CA VAL A 112 -7.79 11.23 17.54
C VAL A 112 -7.48 12.51 16.75
N GLU A 113 -7.96 13.66 17.20
CA GLU A 113 -7.76 14.95 16.54
C GLU A 113 -6.28 15.33 16.45
N GLU A 114 -5.53 15.17 17.56
CA GLU A 114 -4.09 15.46 17.58
C GLU A 114 -3.28 14.53 16.70
N ASN A 115 -3.65 13.23 16.61
CA ASN A 115 -3.06 12.29 15.66
C ASN A 115 -3.23 12.75 14.20
N LEU A 116 -4.39 13.29 13.84
CA LEU A 116 -4.67 13.82 12.50
C LEU A 116 -3.95 15.15 12.26
N GLN A 117 -3.98 16.08 13.22
CA GLN A 117 -3.30 17.37 13.13
C GLN A 117 -1.80 17.22 12.98
N LEU A 118 -1.19 16.26 13.69
CA LEU A 118 0.25 15.98 13.58
C LEU A 118 0.63 15.58 12.15
N ALA A 119 -0.23 14.82 11.46
CA ALA A 119 0.01 14.44 10.07
C ALA A 119 -0.02 15.64 9.10
N GLN A 120 -0.67 16.74 9.49
CA GLN A 120 -0.80 17.98 8.70
C GLN A 120 0.24 19.06 9.03
N ILE A 121 1.18 18.80 9.95
CA ILE A 121 2.20 19.80 10.33
C ILE A 121 3.09 20.18 9.14
N ALA A 122 3.54 19.18 8.38
CA ALA A 122 4.39 19.42 7.21
C ALA A 122 3.58 19.44 5.91
N PRO A 123 3.81 20.43 5.02
CA PRO A 123 3.22 20.42 3.69
C PRO A 123 3.84 19.28 2.83
N PRO A 124 3.13 18.81 1.78
CA PRO A 124 1.78 19.26 1.39
C PRO A 124 0.71 18.68 2.31
N LYS A 125 -0.36 19.48 2.53
CA LYS A 125 -1.53 19.05 3.30
C LYS A 125 -2.53 18.36 2.38
N GLY A 126 -3.07 17.22 2.83
CA GLY A 126 -4.12 16.49 2.15
C GLY A 126 -5.53 16.93 2.55
N TRP A 127 -6.36 15.96 2.91
CA TRP A 127 -7.75 16.21 3.26
C TRP A 127 -7.89 17.00 4.56
N SER A 128 -8.87 17.91 4.60
CA SER A 128 -9.20 18.64 5.82
C SER A 128 -9.77 17.70 6.89
N LEU A 129 -9.72 18.12 8.15
CA LEU A 129 -10.29 17.32 9.25
C LEU A 129 -11.79 17.11 9.07
N GLU A 130 -12.51 18.11 8.56
CA GLU A 130 -13.94 18.03 8.27
C GLU A 130 -14.22 16.91 7.27
N ARG A 131 -13.50 16.89 6.14
CA ARG A 131 -13.61 15.84 5.12
C ARG A 131 -13.25 14.45 5.66
N ILE A 132 -12.24 14.36 6.51
CA ILE A 132 -11.87 13.11 7.18
C ILE A 132 -13.00 12.64 8.08
N TYR A 133 -13.62 13.51 8.88
CA TYR A 133 -14.73 13.14 9.76
C TYR A 133 -16.03 12.82 9.00
N GLU A 134 -16.24 13.39 7.80
CA GLU A 134 -17.32 12.96 6.91
C GLU A 134 -17.12 11.51 6.43
N LEU A 135 -15.90 11.14 6.07
CA LEU A 135 -15.58 9.76 5.67
C LEU A 135 -15.53 8.78 6.86
N PHE A 136 -15.08 9.24 8.03
CA PHE A 136 -14.94 8.45 9.25
C PHE A 136 -15.74 9.09 10.41
N PRO A 137 -17.10 9.01 10.40
CA PRO A 137 -17.92 9.70 11.41
C PRO A 137 -17.60 9.31 12.85
N ARG A 138 -17.25 8.00 13.09
CA ARG A 138 -16.86 7.51 14.41
C ARG A 138 -15.60 8.19 14.94
N LEU A 139 -14.66 8.55 14.10
CA LEU A 139 -13.48 9.34 14.52
C LEU A 139 -13.88 10.75 14.91
N GLY A 140 -14.84 11.36 14.21
CA GLY A 140 -15.40 12.67 14.55
C GLY A 140 -16.10 12.68 15.92
N GLU A 141 -16.91 11.64 16.21
CA GLU A 141 -17.57 11.47 17.52
C GLU A 141 -16.56 11.32 18.68
N ARG A 142 -15.40 10.69 18.40
CA ARG A 142 -14.36 10.35 19.36
C ARG A 142 -13.11 11.25 19.25
N ARG A 143 -13.21 12.41 18.59
CA ARG A 143 -12.05 13.27 18.27
C ARG A 143 -11.19 13.65 19.48
N LYS A 144 -11.78 13.75 20.67
CA LYS A 144 -11.10 14.09 21.92
C LYS A 144 -10.65 12.86 22.74
N GLN A 145 -10.98 11.65 22.27
CA GLN A 145 -10.56 10.41 22.91
C GLN A 145 -9.11 10.10 22.51
N GLU A 146 -8.34 9.53 23.43
CA GLU A 146 -6.97 9.07 23.14
C GLU A 146 -6.99 7.95 22.09
N GLY A 147 -6.18 8.08 21.03
CA GLY A 147 -6.21 7.19 19.88
C GLY A 147 -5.95 5.71 20.20
N VAL A 148 -5.05 5.42 21.16
CA VAL A 148 -4.74 4.04 21.55
C VAL A 148 -5.86 3.35 22.33
N THR A 149 -6.84 4.09 22.85
CA THR A 149 -8.00 3.54 23.57
C THR A 149 -9.18 3.17 22.65
N LEU A 150 -9.07 3.45 21.37
CA LEU A 150 -10.04 3.07 20.34
C LEU A 150 -10.04 1.54 20.14
N SER A 151 -11.16 1.00 19.62
CA SER A 151 -11.20 -0.38 19.14
C SER A 151 -10.21 -0.59 17.98
N GLY A 152 -9.80 -1.85 17.74
CA GLY A 152 -8.86 -2.17 16.67
C GLY A 152 -9.30 -1.65 15.28
N GLY A 153 -10.60 -1.73 14.97
CA GLY A 153 -11.14 -1.19 13.72
C GLY A 153 -11.09 0.33 13.65
N GLU A 154 -11.42 1.02 14.74
CA GLU A 154 -11.31 2.48 14.80
C GLU A 154 -9.85 2.95 14.74
N GLN A 155 -8.92 2.21 15.33
CA GLN A 155 -7.49 2.48 15.19
C GLN A 155 -7.03 2.31 13.74
N GLN A 156 -7.53 1.29 13.03
CA GLN A 156 -7.22 1.09 11.61
C GLN A 156 -7.76 2.24 10.77
N MET A 157 -8.99 2.68 11.03
CA MET A 157 -9.57 3.84 10.37
C MET A 157 -8.77 5.12 10.66
N LEU A 158 -8.31 5.30 11.92
CA LEU A 158 -7.45 6.44 12.29
C LEU A 158 -6.09 6.39 11.56
N ALA A 159 -5.50 5.22 11.40
CA ALA A 159 -4.24 5.06 10.67
C ALA A 159 -4.40 5.44 9.17
N ILE A 160 -5.50 5.00 8.53
CA ILE A 160 -5.83 5.37 7.15
C ILE A 160 -6.13 6.88 7.06
N ALA A 161 -6.92 7.42 7.99
CA ALA A 161 -7.26 8.84 8.05
C ALA A 161 -6.02 9.73 8.19
N ARG A 162 -5.02 9.30 8.98
CA ARG A 162 -3.72 10.00 9.11
C ARG A 162 -2.95 10.04 7.79
N ALA A 163 -3.03 8.98 6.98
CA ALA A 163 -2.44 8.99 5.65
C ALA A 163 -3.14 10.03 4.76
N LEU A 164 -4.49 10.04 4.74
CA LEU A 164 -5.28 10.99 3.95
C LEU A 164 -5.13 12.46 4.41
N ALA A 165 -4.77 12.69 5.67
CA ALA A 165 -4.47 14.02 6.19
C ALA A 165 -3.24 14.66 5.52
N ARG A 166 -2.46 13.89 4.76
CA ARG A 166 -1.39 14.33 3.87
C ARG A 166 -1.86 14.29 2.42
N ASP A 167 -1.21 15.05 1.54
CA ASP A 167 -1.44 15.00 0.10
C ASP A 167 -0.78 13.74 -0.48
N ILE A 168 -1.54 12.64 -0.47
CA ILE A 168 -1.04 11.35 -0.95
C ILE A 168 -1.56 11.04 -2.35
N LYS A 169 -0.75 10.34 -3.10
CA LYS A 169 -1.02 9.81 -4.43
C LYS A 169 -1.17 8.29 -4.40
N VAL A 170 -0.37 7.64 -3.57
CA VAL A 170 -0.36 6.18 -3.40
C VAL A 170 -0.47 5.83 -1.92
N LEU A 171 -1.46 5.01 -1.61
CA LEU A 171 -1.71 4.45 -0.29
C LEU A 171 -1.25 2.99 -0.27
N LEU A 172 -0.25 2.69 0.55
CA LEU A 172 0.26 1.34 0.78
C LEU A 172 -0.31 0.82 2.10
N LEU A 173 -1.04 -0.30 2.06
CA LEU A 173 -1.69 -0.91 3.22
C LEU A 173 -1.10 -2.29 3.50
N ASP A 174 -0.52 -2.45 4.68
CA ASP A 174 0.08 -3.71 5.11
C ASP A 174 -0.87 -4.41 6.10
N GLU A 175 -1.54 -5.46 5.65
CA GLU A 175 -2.50 -6.29 6.39
C GLU A 175 -3.60 -5.50 7.13
N PRO A 176 -4.32 -4.58 6.42
CA PRO A 176 -5.29 -3.69 7.07
C PRO A 176 -6.50 -4.38 7.70
N TYR A 177 -6.73 -5.66 7.42
CA TYR A 177 -7.87 -6.43 7.91
C TYR A 177 -7.53 -7.34 9.10
N GLU A 178 -6.23 -7.42 9.48
CA GLU A 178 -5.79 -8.35 10.50
C GLU A 178 -6.44 -8.09 11.86
N GLY A 179 -6.97 -9.17 12.46
CA GLY A 179 -7.63 -9.13 13.77
C GLY A 179 -8.94 -8.35 13.81
N LEU A 180 -9.54 -8.01 12.65
CA LEU A 180 -10.78 -7.24 12.59
C LEU A 180 -12.00 -8.12 12.34
N ALA A 181 -13.13 -7.70 12.92
CA ALA A 181 -14.42 -8.34 12.68
C ALA A 181 -14.87 -8.13 11.20
N PRO A 182 -15.60 -9.09 10.60
CA PRO A 182 -16.01 -9.00 9.19
C PRO A 182 -16.78 -7.73 8.82
N VAL A 183 -17.56 -7.18 9.74
CA VAL A 183 -18.31 -5.93 9.52
C VAL A 183 -17.35 -4.73 9.36
N ILE A 184 -16.26 -4.70 10.11
CA ILE A 184 -15.23 -3.65 10.02
C ILE A 184 -14.44 -3.79 8.72
N VAL A 185 -14.10 -5.02 8.31
CA VAL A 185 -13.46 -5.28 7.01
C VAL A 185 -14.29 -4.71 5.86
N GLN A 186 -15.63 -4.92 5.89
CA GLN A 186 -16.54 -4.37 4.89
C GLN A 186 -16.57 -2.82 4.92
N GLU A 187 -16.50 -2.22 6.10
CA GLU A 187 -16.48 -0.76 6.26
C GLU A 187 -15.17 -0.16 5.70
N ILE A 188 -14.03 -0.79 5.99
CA ILE A 188 -12.73 -0.39 5.41
C ILE A 188 -12.75 -0.57 3.89
N ALA A 189 -13.27 -1.69 3.37
CA ALA A 189 -13.36 -1.92 1.92
C ALA A 189 -14.21 -0.85 1.21
N LYS A 190 -15.35 -0.45 1.80
CA LYS A 190 -16.17 0.68 1.28
C LYS A 190 -15.38 1.98 1.28
N THR A 191 -14.66 2.26 2.36
CA THR A 191 -13.80 3.45 2.49
C THR A 191 -12.73 3.47 1.41
N LEU A 192 -12.07 2.34 1.15
CA LEU A 192 -11.03 2.25 0.12
C LEU A 192 -11.59 2.47 -1.30
N ASN A 193 -12.82 2.02 -1.59
CA ASN A 193 -13.48 2.37 -2.85
C ASN A 193 -13.72 3.88 -2.99
N ILE A 194 -14.16 4.57 -1.91
CA ILE A 194 -14.33 6.02 -1.92
C ILE A 194 -12.99 6.73 -2.16
N ILE A 195 -11.91 6.24 -1.53
CA ILE A 195 -10.55 6.76 -1.69
C ILE A 195 -10.07 6.59 -3.13
N ARG A 196 -10.31 5.41 -3.74
CA ARG A 196 -10.02 5.13 -5.16
C ARG A 196 -10.76 6.11 -6.08
N ASP A 197 -12.05 6.33 -5.85
CA ASP A 197 -12.88 7.24 -6.65
C ASP A 197 -12.42 8.71 -6.57
N GLN A 198 -11.53 9.03 -5.62
CA GLN A 198 -10.82 10.32 -5.53
C GLN A 198 -9.45 10.31 -6.26
N GLY A 199 -9.15 9.26 -7.01
CA GLY A 199 -7.91 9.14 -7.80
C GLY A 199 -6.70 8.65 -6.99
N ILE A 200 -6.88 8.22 -5.73
CA ILE A 200 -5.77 7.70 -4.91
C ILE A 200 -5.55 6.22 -5.26
N THR A 201 -4.38 5.92 -5.79
CA THR A 201 -3.92 4.56 -6.09
C THR A 201 -3.64 3.80 -4.78
N THR A 202 -4.04 2.53 -4.70
CA THR A 202 -3.87 1.74 -3.47
C THR A 202 -3.18 0.42 -3.75
N VAL A 203 -2.19 0.06 -2.93
CA VAL A 203 -1.63 -1.29 -2.87
C VAL A 203 -2.01 -1.89 -1.52
N ILE A 204 -2.72 -3.03 -1.56
CA ILE A 204 -3.12 -3.74 -0.35
C ILE A 204 -2.39 -5.08 -0.27
N VAL A 205 -1.66 -5.29 0.82
CA VAL A 205 -1.09 -6.58 1.20
C VAL A 205 -2.02 -7.23 2.19
N GLU A 206 -2.42 -8.48 1.93
CA GLU A 206 -3.35 -9.22 2.79
C GLU A 206 -3.02 -10.71 2.87
N GLN A 207 -3.30 -11.31 4.03
CA GLN A 207 -3.34 -12.76 4.19
C GLN A 207 -4.70 -13.32 3.76
N ASN A 208 -5.79 -12.59 4.06
CA ASN A 208 -7.12 -12.92 3.55
C ASN A 208 -7.25 -12.53 2.08
N ALA A 209 -6.65 -13.37 1.23
CA ALA A 209 -6.58 -13.12 -0.21
C ALA A 209 -7.97 -12.91 -0.83
N VAL A 210 -9.00 -13.66 -0.39
CA VAL A 210 -10.37 -13.51 -0.92
C VAL A 210 -10.94 -12.12 -0.63
N ALA A 211 -10.69 -11.57 0.56
CA ALA A 211 -11.17 -10.23 0.91
C ALA A 211 -10.46 -9.16 0.07
N ALA A 212 -9.14 -9.29 -0.12
CA ALA A 212 -8.36 -8.38 -0.94
C ALA A 212 -8.77 -8.45 -2.42
N LEU A 213 -8.92 -9.65 -2.98
CA LEU A 213 -9.31 -9.88 -4.38
C LEU A 213 -10.70 -9.33 -4.73
N LYS A 214 -11.65 -9.35 -3.77
CA LYS A 214 -12.98 -8.76 -3.97
C LYS A 214 -12.97 -7.23 -4.05
N LEU A 215 -11.94 -6.60 -3.53
CA LEU A 215 -11.76 -5.15 -3.53
C LEU A 215 -10.88 -4.69 -4.70
N ALA A 216 -9.87 -5.49 -5.05
CA ALA A 216 -8.83 -5.11 -6.00
C ALA A 216 -9.29 -5.25 -7.47
N ASP A 217 -8.74 -4.40 -8.31
CA ASP A 217 -8.87 -4.48 -9.77
C ASP A 217 -7.90 -5.53 -10.35
N ARG A 218 -6.66 -5.53 -9.83
CA ARG A 218 -5.58 -6.47 -10.21
C ARG A 218 -4.94 -7.12 -9.00
N ALA A 219 -4.25 -8.23 -9.26
CA ALA A 219 -3.47 -8.93 -8.27
C ALA A 219 -2.07 -9.27 -8.80
N VAL A 220 -1.08 -9.05 -7.95
CA VAL A 220 0.28 -9.58 -8.11
C VAL A 220 0.52 -10.59 -7.01
N ILE A 221 0.96 -11.80 -7.38
CA ILE A 221 1.27 -12.85 -6.41
C ILE A 221 2.77 -13.01 -6.32
N LEU A 222 3.28 -12.92 -5.09
CA LEU A 222 4.68 -13.19 -4.77
C LEU A 222 4.84 -14.59 -4.21
N ASP A 223 5.90 -15.25 -4.64
CA ASP A 223 6.42 -16.46 -4.01
C ASP A 223 7.93 -16.33 -3.84
N THR A 224 8.39 -16.50 -2.60
CA THR A 224 9.83 -16.46 -2.25
C THR A 224 10.55 -15.23 -2.84
N GLY A 225 9.93 -14.05 -2.69
CA GLY A 225 10.51 -12.77 -3.10
C GLY A 225 10.38 -12.44 -4.60
N SER A 226 9.73 -13.28 -5.41
CA SER A 226 9.59 -13.09 -6.85
C SER A 226 8.13 -13.06 -7.28
N VAL A 227 7.82 -12.36 -8.38
CA VAL A 227 6.48 -12.35 -8.98
C VAL A 227 6.23 -13.67 -9.71
N VAL A 228 5.13 -14.35 -9.37
CA VAL A 228 4.68 -15.60 -10.01
C VAL A 228 3.38 -15.44 -10.79
N PHE A 229 2.65 -14.36 -10.55
CA PHE A 229 1.44 -13.99 -11.28
C PHE A 229 1.27 -12.47 -11.26
N ASP A 230 0.80 -11.90 -12.36
CA ASP A 230 0.34 -10.52 -12.51
C ASP A 230 -0.84 -10.52 -13.49
N GLY A 231 -2.04 -10.16 -13.01
CA GLY A 231 -3.26 -10.21 -13.80
C GLY A 231 -4.46 -9.64 -13.05
N SER A 232 -5.66 -9.80 -13.63
CA SER A 232 -6.88 -9.32 -12.97
C SER A 232 -7.19 -10.07 -11.68
N ALA A 233 -7.77 -9.38 -10.70
CA ALA A 233 -8.22 -10.02 -9.45
C ALA A 233 -9.29 -11.10 -9.72
N ALA A 234 -10.12 -10.93 -10.76
CA ALA A 234 -11.12 -11.90 -11.17
C ALA A 234 -10.49 -13.22 -11.64
N GLU A 235 -9.41 -13.17 -12.44
CA GLU A 235 -8.69 -14.37 -12.87
C GLU A 235 -8.20 -15.19 -11.69
N VAL A 236 -7.66 -14.55 -10.65
CA VAL A 236 -7.22 -15.25 -9.42
C VAL A 236 -8.41 -15.84 -8.67
N LEU A 237 -9.56 -15.14 -8.61
CA LEU A 237 -10.77 -15.65 -7.96
C LEU A 237 -11.34 -16.89 -8.69
N ASP A 238 -11.21 -16.96 -10.00
CA ASP A 238 -11.74 -18.06 -10.81
C ASP A 238 -10.76 -19.25 -10.89
N ASP A 239 -9.46 -19.04 -10.68
CA ASP A 239 -8.43 -20.09 -10.74
C ASP A 239 -8.17 -20.73 -9.36
N ALA A 240 -8.84 -21.85 -9.08
CA ALA A 240 -8.69 -22.59 -7.82
C ALA A 240 -7.29 -23.24 -7.68
N GLU A 241 -6.65 -23.63 -8.79
CA GLU A 241 -5.31 -24.25 -8.74
C GLU A 241 -4.25 -23.21 -8.38
N LEU A 242 -4.32 -22.01 -8.97
CA LEU A 242 -3.45 -20.88 -8.64
C LEU A 242 -3.57 -20.52 -7.16
N ARG A 243 -4.82 -20.41 -6.65
CA ARG A 243 -5.05 -20.10 -5.23
C ARG A 243 -4.50 -21.17 -4.30
N ALA A 244 -4.79 -22.44 -4.56
CA ALA A 244 -4.27 -23.55 -3.74
C ALA A 244 -2.73 -23.58 -3.74
N LYS A 245 -2.11 -23.32 -4.89
CA LYS A 245 -0.65 -23.37 -5.04
C LYS A 245 0.05 -22.23 -4.30
N TYR A 246 -0.41 -21.00 -4.44
CA TYR A 246 0.33 -19.82 -3.98
C TYR A 246 -0.30 -19.07 -2.80
N LEU A 247 -1.60 -19.25 -2.53
CA LEU A 247 -2.32 -18.52 -1.49
C LEU A 247 -2.78 -19.44 -0.33
N ALA A 248 -2.67 -20.76 -0.49
CA ALA A 248 -3.11 -21.77 0.48
C ALA A 248 -4.62 -21.72 0.83
N ILE A 249 -5.47 -21.36 -0.14
CA ILE A 249 -6.93 -21.29 -0.05
C ILE A 249 -7.62 -21.95 -1.24
#